data_434dfbd0624acd47418720352a3b6f2c
#
_entry.id   434dfbd0624acd47418720352a3b6f2c
#
_cell.length_a   1.000
_cell.length_b   1.000
_cell.length_c   1.000
_cell.angle_alpha   90.00
_cell.angle_beta   90.00
_cell.angle_gamma   90.00
#
_symmetry.space_group_name_H-M   'P 1'
#
loop_
_entity.id
_entity.type
_entity.pdbx_description
1 polymer ?
#
loop_
_entity_poly.entity_id
_entity_poly.type
_entity_poly.pdbx_seq_one_letter_code
_entity_poly.pdbx_strand_id
1 'polypeptide(L)'
;MKIPVLDKGYIELVDTLGDDLTPVNAARVSFGGRSETFENKDRKLSKFLIKHKHFSPFRHQHCMFIIKAPEFVMRQWYKHVVGIETTSHHPTKDHAWNEISGRYVPYDEFYEPTEFRRQSEDNKQASDGLIEDQKNTKLLWTTAQQHSISAYKEMLKRGMAKEQARSILPLTVYT
;
A
#
# COMPACT_ATOMS: atom_id res chain seq x y z
N MET A 1 -14.16 -8.07 -2.71
CA MET A 1 -14.60 -6.66 -2.53
C MET A 1 -13.52 -5.75 -3.07
N LYS A 2 -13.88 -4.81 -3.96
CA LYS A 2 -12.96 -3.88 -4.62
C LYS A 2 -13.36 -2.45 -4.30
N ILE A 3 -12.41 -1.65 -3.79
CA ILE A 3 -12.62 -0.26 -3.37
C ILE A 3 -11.74 0.62 -4.26
N PRO A 4 -12.33 1.57 -5.03
CA PRO A 4 -11.55 2.52 -5.82
C PRO A 4 -10.83 3.51 -4.89
N VAL A 5 -9.61 3.89 -5.25
CA VAL A 5 -8.80 4.89 -4.56
C VAL A 5 -8.06 5.76 -5.57
N LEU A 6 -7.91 7.04 -5.26
CA LEU A 6 -7.33 8.04 -6.16
C LEU A 6 -8.11 8.13 -7.50
N ASP A 7 -7.41 8.43 -8.61
CA ASP A 7 -8.03 8.57 -9.94
C ASP A 7 -8.20 7.22 -10.68
N LYS A 8 -7.24 6.30 -10.55
CA LYS A 8 -7.20 5.02 -11.28
C LYS A 8 -6.88 3.81 -10.40
N GLY A 9 -6.61 4.06 -9.13
CA GLY A 9 -6.19 3.04 -8.18
C GLY A 9 -7.36 2.25 -7.59
N TYR A 10 -7.04 1.16 -6.94
CA TYR A 10 -7.98 0.36 -6.15
C TYR A 10 -7.28 -0.55 -5.16
N ILE A 11 -8.04 -0.99 -4.17
CA ILE A 11 -7.70 -2.07 -3.25
C ILE A 11 -8.76 -3.15 -3.40
N GLU A 12 -8.36 -4.38 -3.68
CA GLU A 12 -9.24 -5.52 -3.81
C GLU A 12 -8.84 -6.63 -2.85
N LEU A 13 -9.75 -6.99 -1.93
CA LEU A 13 -9.59 -8.17 -1.10
C LEU A 13 -9.89 -9.40 -1.96
N VAL A 14 -8.88 -10.23 -2.19
CA VAL A 14 -8.95 -11.44 -3.02
C VAL A 14 -9.37 -12.64 -2.18
N ASP A 15 -8.69 -12.84 -1.04
CA ASP A 15 -8.91 -14.00 -0.19
C ASP A 15 -8.57 -13.71 1.26
N THR A 16 -9.13 -14.51 2.18
CA THR A 16 -8.85 -14.43 3.61
C THR A 16 -8.69 -15.82 4.20
N LEU A 17 -7.71 -15.98 5.07
CA LEU A 17 -7.61 -17.12 5.97
C LEU A 17 -8.01 -16.66 7.38
N GLY A 18 -9.08 -17.25 7.90
CA GLY A 18 -9.61 -16.89 9.21
C GLY A 18 -10.60 -15.72 9.20
N ASP A 19 -11.14 -15.45 10.34
CA ASP A 19 -12.16 -14.44 10.64
C ASP A 19 -11.94 -13.81 12.02
N ASP A 20 -12.89 -13.00 12.51
CA ASP A 20 -12.81 -12.37 13.83
C ASP A 20 -12.73 -13.37 15.01
N LEU A 21 -13.19 -14.62 14.83
CA LEU A 21 -13.07 -15.68 15.81
C LEU A 21 -11.68 -16.31 15.85
N THR A 22 -10.93 -16.23 14.78
CA THR A 22 -9.63 -16.89 14.69
C THR A 22 -8.66 -16.43 15.79
N PRO A 23 -8.39 -15.14 16.01
CA PRO A 23 -7.50 -14.70 17.09
C PRO A 23 -8.08 -14.96 18.47
N VAL A 24 -9.39 -14.87 18.63
CA VAL A 24 -10.08 -15.16 19.88
C VAL A 24 -9.89 -16.64 20.28
N ASN A 25 -10.12 -17.54 19.34
CA ASN A 25 -9.98 -18.96 19.57
C ASN A 25 -8.51 -19.37 19.76
N ALA A 26 -7.59 -18.77 19.01
CA ALA A 26 -6.16 -18.98 19.23
C ALA A 26 -5.73 -18.61 20.65
N ALA A 27 -6.22 -17.47 21.19
CA ALA A 27 -5.95 -17.09 22.57
C ALA A 27 -6.61 -18.04 23.60
N ARG A 28 -7.82 -18.53 23.32
CA ARG A 28 -8.57 -19.42 24.24
C ARG A 28 -8.01 -20.83 24.35
N VAL A 29 -7.20 -21.26 23.37
CA VAL A 29 -6.50 -22.56 23.43
C VAL A 29 -5.76 -22.73 24.76
N SER A 30 -5.15 -21.67 25.29
CA SER A 30 -4.45 -21.70 26.58
C SER A 30 -5.33 -22.04 27.76
N PHE A 31 -6.65 -21.94 27.61
CA PHE A 31 -7.66 -22.26 28.65
C PHE A 31 -8.56 -23.43 28.24
N GLY A 32 -8.22 -24.14 27.16
CA GLY A 32 -9.03 -25.24 26.63
C GLY A 32 -10.41 -24.84 26.10
N GLY A 33 -10.64 -23.57 25.85
CA GLY A 33 -11.93 -23.03 25.41
C GLY A 33 -11.99 -22.70 23.92
N ARG A 34 -13.22 -22.62 23.38
CA ARG A 34 -13.51 -22.20 22.04
C ARG A 34 -14.84 -21.44 21.96
N SER A 35 -14.93 -20.42 21.13
CA SER A 35 -16.18 -19.77 20.75
C SER A 35 -16.59 -20.22 19.36
N GLU A 36 -17.88 -20.45 19.14
CA GLU A 36 -18.43 -20.79 17.81
C GLU A 36 -19.01 -19.56 17.11
N THR A 37 -19.44 -18.57 17.88
CA THR A 37 -19.99 -17.31 17.39
C THR A 37 -19.25 -16.14 18.02
N PHE A 38 -19.08 -15.04 17.23
CA PHE A 38 -18.41 -13.83 17.70
C PHE A 38 -19.37 -12.95 18.50
N GLU A 39 -19.15 -12.85 19.81
CA GLU A 39 -19.97 -12.10 20.74
C GLU A 39 -19.22 -10.92 21.38
N ASN A 40 -19.92 -10.14 22.23
CA ASN A 40 -19.32 -9.02 22.97
C ASN A 40 -18.14 -9.42 23.86
N LYS A 41 -18.16 -10.64 24.44
CA LYS A 41 -17.03 -11.17 25.24
C LYS A 41 -15.78 -11.36 24.38
N ASP A 42 -15.95 -11.78 23.12
CA ASP A 42 -14.87 -12.02 22.17
C ASP A 42 -14.28 -10.70 21.65
N ARG A 43 -15.12 -9.71 21.41
CA ARG A 43 -14.70 -8.34 21.09
C ARG A 43 -13.89 -7.71 22.23
N LYS A 44 -14.31 -7.93 23.50
CA LYS A 44 -13.55 -7.46 24.67
C LYS A 44 -12.19 -8.14 24.77
N LEU A 45 -12.12 -9.46 24.52
CA LEU A 45 -10.86 -10.21 24.50
C LEU A 45 -9.93 -9.71 23.41
N SER A 46 -10.42 -9.52 22.17
CA SER A 46 -9.60 -8.98 21.06
C SER A 46 -9.01 -7.62 21.41
N LYS A 47 -9.83 -6.70 21.97
CA LYS A 47 -9.36 -5.39 22.43
C LYS A 47 -8.32 -5.50 23.55
N PHE A 48 -8.51 -6.42 24.48
CA PHE A 48 -7.55 -6.70 25.57
C PHE A 48 -6.21 -7.17 25.00
N LEU A 49 -6.21 -8.14 24.08
CA LEU A 49 -5.02 -8.68 23.45
C LEU A 49 -4.22 -7.58 22.72
N ILE A 50 -4.90 -6.73 21.95
CA ILE A 50 -4.27 -5.59 21.25
C ILE A 50 -3.68 -4.60 22.26
N LYS A 51 -4.46 -4.19 23.27
CA LYS A 51 -4.03 -3.24 24.31
C LYS A 51 -2.77 -3.71 25.04
N HIS A 52 -2.66 -5.01 25.30
CA HIS A 52 -1.53 -5.61 25.99
C HIS A 52 -0.44 -6.16 25.08
N LYS A 53 -0.51 -5.84 23.78
CA LYS A 53 0.48 -6.23 22.75
C LYS A 53 0.65 -7.76 22.62
N HIS A 54 -0.38 -8.54 22.91
CA HIS A 54 -0.41 -9.98 22.71
C HIS A 54 -0.79 -10.29 21.26
N PHE A 55 0.16 -10.13 20.34
CA PHE A 55 -0.11 -10.18 18.89
C PHE A 55 -0.06 -11.61 18.31
N SER A 56 0.47 -12.60 19.02
CA SER A 56 0.57 -13.96 18.48
C SER A 56 -0.77 -14.55 18.01
N PRO A 57 -1.92 -14.34 18.69
CA PRO A 57 -3.20 -14.86 18.22
C PRO A 57 -3.62 -14.29 16.85
N PHE A 58 -3.24 -13.04 16.54
CA PHE A 58 -3.58 -12.38 15.27
C PHE A 58 -2.74 -12.88 14.08
N ARG A 59 -1.67 -13.63 14.33
CA ARG A 59 -0.84 -14.22 13.27
C ARG A 59 -1.46 -15.46 12.62
N HIS A 60 -2.58 -15.93 13.14
CA HIS A 60 -3.36 -17.02 12.54
C HIS A 60 -4.34 -16.54 11.46
N GLN A 61 -4.33 -15.23 11.15
CA GLN A 61 -5.15 -14.63 10.11
C GLN A 61 -4.27 -14.06 9.00
N HIS A 62 -4.72 -14.22 7.78
CA HIS A 62 -4.07 -13.63 6.60
C HIS A 62 -5.10 -13.05 5.66
N CYS A 63 -4.75 -11.94 5.02
CA CYS A 63 -5.53 -11.35 3.95
C CYS A 63 -4.66 -11.20 2.72
N MET A 64 -5.20 -11.56 1.57
CA MET A 64 -4.56 -11.35 0.28
C MET A 64 -5.26 -10.23 -0.47
N PHE A 65 -4.48 -9.22 -0.87
CA PHE A 65 -4.98 -8.07 -1.60
C PHE A 65 -4.31 -7.94 -2.96
N ILE A 66 -5.10 -7.47 -3.94
CA ILE A 66 -4.56 -6.81 -5.13
C ILE A 66 -4.70 -5.32 -4.92
N ILE A 67 -3.60 -4.59 -5.11
CA ILE A 67 -3.52 -3.16 -4.89
C ILE A 67 -2.96 -2.53 -6.14
N LYS A 68 -3.69 -1.54 -6.67
CA LYS A 68 -3.19 -0.67 -7.71
C LYS A 68 -3.00 0.72 -7.15
N ALA A 69 -1.76 1.16 -7.03
CA ALA A 69 -1.44 2.47 -6.49
C ALA A 69 -0.20 3.07 -7.17
N PRO A 70 -0.02 4.39 -7.13
CA PRO A 70 1.18 5.01 -7.65
C PRO A 70 2.42 4.59 -6.84
N GLU A 71 3.56 4.52 -7.50
CA GLU A 71 4.84 4.11 -6.90
C GLU A 71 5.19 4.93 -5.65
N PHE A 72 4.92 6.24 -5.63
CA PHE A 72 5.20 7.06 -4.44
C PHE A 72 4.41 6.65 -3.20
N VAL A 73 3.21 6.06 -3.37
CA VAL A 73 2.42 5.47 -2.29
C VAL A 73 2.98 4.12 -1.89
N MET A 74 3.24 3.25 -2.87
CA MET A 74 3.73 1.90 -2.63
C MET A 74 5.08 1.89 -1.93
N ARG A 75 6.01 2.77 -2.30
CA ARG A 75 7.31 2.94 -1.64
C ARG A 75 7.22 3.28 -0.16
N GLN A 76 6.15 3.90 0.28
CA GLN A 76 5.89 4.12 1.70
C GLN A 76 5.24 2.89 2.33
N TRP A 77 4.27 2.29 1.66
CA TRP A 77 3.47 1.21 2.23
C TRP A 77 4.29 -0.05 2.52
N TYR A 78 5.05 -0.55 1.57
CA TYR A 78 5.79 -1.80 1.77
C TYR A 78 6.87 -1.74 2.87
N LYS A 79 7.18 -0.54 3.36
CA LYS A 79 8.08 -0.34 4.52
C LYS A 79 7.36 -0.54 5.86
N HIS A 80 6.03 -0.45 5.88
CA HIS A 80 5.23 -0.61 7.09
C HIS A 80 4.87 -2.09 7.26
N VAL A 81 5.69 -2.79 8.03
CA VAL A 81 5.47 -4.19 8.39
C VAL A 81 5.02 -4.22 9.84
N VAL A 82 3.80 -4.73 10.09
CA VAL A 82 3.22 -4.84 11.41
C VAL A 82 3.39 -6.25 11.96
N GLY A 83 3.76 -6.37 13.22
CA GLY A 83 3.71 -7.64 13.96
C GLY A 83 4.98 -8.47 13.96
N ILE A 84 6.10 -7.96 13.44
CA ILE A 84 7.37 -8.66 13.48
C ILE A 84 8.42 -7.81 14.19
N GLU A 85 8.84 -8.26 15.37
CA GLU A 85 10.15 -7.91 15.88
C GLU A 85 11.16 -8.71 15.08
N THR A 86 11.93 -8.04 14.22
CA THR A 86 13.08 -8.64 13.57
C THR A 86 14.12 -8.91 14.66
N THR A 87 14.21 -10.15 15.11
CA THR A 87 15.41 -10.57 15.83
C THR A 87 16.58 -10.48 14.87
N SER A 88 17.71 -10.02 15.35
CA SER A 88 18.94 -9.73 14.59
C SER A 88 19.49 -10.89 13.73
N HIS A 89 18.92 -12.07 13.80
CA HIS A 89 19.42 -13.28 13.17
C HIS A 89 18.65 -13.73 11.93
N HIS A 90 17.42 -13.23 11.70
CA HIS A 90 16.63 -13.54 10.50
C HIS A 90 15.79 -12.33 10.08
N PRO A 91 16.26 -11.51 9.15
CA PRO A 91 15.53 -10.33 8.66
C PRO A 91 14.41 -10.68 7.67
N THR A 92 13.82 -11.85 7.77
CA THR A 92 12.69 -12.21 6.92
C THR A 92 11.45 -11.45 7.39
N LYS A 93 11.05 -10.49 6.61
CA LYS A 93 9.76 -9.81 6.78
C LYS A 93 8.65 -10.79 6.44
N ASP A 94 7.70 -10.97 7.35
CA ASP A 94 6.61 -11.93 7.24
C ASP A 94 5.48 -11.40 6.35
N HIS A 95 5.84 -10.92 5.17
CA HIS A 95 4.89 -10.48 4.17
C HIS A 95 5.40 -10.82 2.78
N ALA A 96 4.49 -11.17 1.90
CA ALA A 96 4.77 -11.42 0.50
C ALA A 96 4.31 -10.21 -0.34
N TRP A 97 5.22 -9.66 -1.13
CA TRP A 97 4.94 -8.63 -2.11
C TRP A 97 5.38 -9.10 -3.48
N ASN A 98 4.45 -9.03 -4.42
CA ASN A 98 4.73 -9.25 -5.83
C ASN A 98 4.21 -8.05 -6.60
N GLU A 99 5.05 -7.49 -7.44
CA GLU A 99 4.77 -6.26 -8.17
C GLU A 99 4.77 -6.53 -9.67
N ILE A 100 3.95 -5.78 -10.42
CA ILE A 100 4.05 -5.73 -11.88
C ILE A 100 5.48 -5.33 -12.26
N SER A 101 6.08 -6.08 -13.18
CA SER A 101 7.46 -5.81 -13.55
C SER A 101 7.55 -5.02 -14.85
N GLY A 102 8.04 -3.80 -14.77
CA GLY A 102 8.42 -3.01 -15.94
C GLY A 102 9.54 -3.61 -16.80
N ARG A 103 10.08 -4.77 -16.44
CA ARG A 103 10.98 -5.57 -17.29
C ARG A 103 10.20 -6.40 -18.32
N TYR A 104 9.00 -6.81 -17.97
CA TYR A 104 8.15 -7.65 -18.83
C TYR A 104 7.11 -6.85 -19.58
N VAL A 105 6.45 -5.92 -18.92
CA VAL A 105 5.40 -5.07 -19.51
C VAL A 105 5.77 -3.60 -19.41
N PRO A 106 5.48 -2.79 -20.45
CA PRO A 106 5.62 -1.34 -20.35
C PRO A 106 4.62 -0.77 -19.36
N TYR A 107 5.02 0.34 -18.71
CA TYR A 107 4.11 1.14 -17.90
C TYR A 107 3.38 2.17 -18.76
N ASP A 108 2.07 2.28 -18.61
CA ASP A 108 1.22 3.15 -19.42
C ASP A 108 0.21 3.98 -18.60
N GLU A 109 0.07 3.70 -17.31
CA GLU A 109 -0.82 4.44 -16.44
C GLU A 109 -0.07 5.26 -15.39
N PHE A 110 -0.54 6.52 -15.19
CA PHE A 110 0.09 7.47 -14.29
C PHE A 110 -0.98 8.22 -13.49
N TYR A 111 -0.68 8.49 -12.24
CA TYR A 111 -1.53 9.27 -11.35
C TYR A 111 -1.57 10.74 -11.77
N GLU A 112 -2.78 11.31 -11.78
CA GLU A 112 -3.02 12.73 -11.99
C GLU A 112 -3.79 13.30 -10.80
N PRO A 113 -3.21 14.24 -10.02
CA PRO A 113 -3.93 14.85 -8.92
C PRO A 113 -5.08 15.72 -9.44
N THR A 114 -6.23 15.63 -8.78
CA THR A 114 -7.38 16.50 -9.08
C THR A 114 -7.19 17.91 -8.53
N GLU A 115 -6.38 18.03 -7.46
CA GLU A 115 -6.08 19.28 -6.77
C GLU A 115 -4.64 19.27 -6.25
N PHE A 116 -4.03 20.45 -6.17
CA PHE A 116 -2.70 20.65 -5.61
C PHE A 116 -2.80 21.34 -4.26
N ARG A 117 -2.22 20.72 -3.25
CA ARG A 117 -2.34 21.11 -1.85
C ARG A 117 -1.07 21.82 -1.38
N ARG A 118 -1.26 22.79 -0.48
CA ARG A 118 -0.19 23.53 0.18
C ARG A 118 0.44 22.70 1.29
N GLN A 119 1.74 22.84 1.49
CA GLN A 119 2.42 22.27 2.65
C GLN A 119 1.89 22.92 3.93
N SER A 120 1.58 22.13 4.95
CA SER A 120 1.20 22.65 6.26
C SER A 120 2.42 23.31 6.94
N GLU A 121 2.19 24.47 7.58
CA GLU A 121 3.21 25.20 8.33
C GLU A 121 3.49 24.53 9.68
N ASP A 122 2.46 23.98 10.31
CA ASP A 122 2.54 23.39 11.65
C ASP A 122 2.95 21.91 11.64
N ASN A 123 2.66 21.19 10.58
CA ASN A 123 2.92 19.76 10.47
C ASN A 123 3.67 19.43 9.18
N LYS A 124 4.95 19.17 9.29
CA LYS A 124 5.82 18.84 8.14
C LYS A 124 5.38 17.61 7.33
N GLN A 125 4.53 16.75 7.89
CA GLN A 125 4.02 15.55 7.22
C GLN A 125 2.63 15.75 6.62
N ALA A 126 1.99 16.89 6.86
CA ALA A 126 0.63 17.17 6.41
C ALA A 126 0.59 18.25 5.32
N SER A 127 -0.52 18.27 4.62
CA SER A 127 -0.91 19.37 3.74
C SER A 127 -2.14 20.06 4.31
N ASP A 128 -2.26 21.37 4.13
CA ASP A 128 -3.42 22.14 4.49
C ASP A 128 -3.85 23.05 3.32
N GLY A 129 -5.16 23.09 3.07
CA GLY A 129 -5.71 23.91 2.00
C GLY A 129 -5.15 23.62 0.60
N LEU A 130 -5.54 24.43 -0.33
CA LEU A 130 -5.11 24.37 -1.73
C LEU A 130 -4.05 25.45 -1.99
N ILE A 131 -3.14 25.18 -2.92
CA ILE A 131 -2.30 26.26 -3.46
C ILE A 131 -3.15 27.24 -4.26
N GLU A 132 -2.77 28.49 -4.30
CA GLU A 132 -3.55 29.53 -4.98
C GLU A 132 -3.58 29.34 -6.50
N ASP A 133 -2.43 29.05 -7.10
CA ASP A 133 -2.30 28.88 -8.55
C ASP A 133 -2.43 27.42 -8.99
N GLN A 134 -3.63 26.88 -8.91
CA GLN A 134 -3.95 25.52 -9.36
C GLN A 134 -3.64 25.30 -10.84
N LYS A 135 -3.94 26.30 -11.69
CA LYS A 135 -3.85 26.19 -13.15
C LYS A 135 -2.39 26.03 -13.61
N ASN A 136 -1.51 26.93 -13.19
CA ASN A 136 -0.11 26.88 -13.62
C ASN A 136 0.62 25.71 -12.96
N THR A 137 0.26 25.36 -11.71
CA THR A 137 0.81 24.16 -11.07
C THR A 137 0.40 22.89 -11.81
N LYS A 138 -0.86 22.77 -12.23
CA LYS A 138 -1.30 21.66 -13.07
C LYS A 138 -0.54 21.60 -14.38
N LEU A 139 -0.34 22.73 -15.04
CA LEU A 139 0.42 22.79 -16.29
C LEU A 139 1.87 22.33 -16.09
N LEU A 140 2.53 22.82 -15.03
CA LEU A 140 3.90 22.41 -14.69
C LEU A 140 3.98 20.90 -14.42
N TRP A 141 3.07 20.37 -13.58
CA TRP A 141 2.99 18.94 -13.30
C TRP A 141 2.82 18.10 -14.58
N THR A 142 1.80 18.42 -15.37
CA THR A 142 1.48 17.68 -16.59
C THR A 142 2.64 17.72 -17.58
N THR A 143 3.27 18.89 -17.76
CA THR A 143 4.41 19.05 -18.68
C THR A 143 5.58 18.16 -18.25
N ALA A 144 5.96 18.18 -16.97
CA ALA A 144 7.06 17.36 -16.45
C ALA A 144 6.76 15.86 -16.60
N GLN A 145 5.54 15.44 -16.28
CA GLN A 145 5.09 14.06 -16.41
C GLN A 145 5.13 13.59 -17.87
N GLN A 146 4.57 14.38 -18.80
CA GLN A 146 4.52 14.04 -20.22
C GLN A 146 5.92 13.98 -20.86
N HIS A 147 6.85 14.85 -20.46
CA HIS A 147 8.24 14.78 -20.91
C HIS A 147 8.88 13.45 -20.54
N SER A 148 8.74 13.03 -19.29
CA SER A 148 9.27 11.76 -18.79
C SER A 148 8.66 10.56 -19.53
N ILE A 149 7.32 10.54 -19.69
CA ILE A 149 6.60 9.46 -20.39
C ILE A 149 7.01 9.40 -21.87
N SER A 150 7.13 10.54 -22.54
CA SER A 150 7.52 10.60 -23.94
C SER A 150 8.94 10.11 -24.16
N ALA A 151 9.87 10.50 -23.29
CA ALA A 151 11.25 10.02 -23.32
C ALA A 151 11.32 8.52 -23.09
N TYR A 152 10.59 7.98 -22.11
CA TYR A 152 10.48 6.53 -21.86
C TYR A 152 10.01 5.77 -23.11
N LYS A 153 8.91 6.22 -23.72
CA LYS A 153 8.36 5.58 -24.91
C LYS A 153 9.34 5.63 -26.10
N GLU A 154 10.04 6.73 -26.27
CA GLU A 154 11.03 6.88 -27.32
C GLU A 154 12.25 5.98 -27.09
N MET A 155 12.73 5.86 -25.86
CA MET A 155 13.81 4.92 -25.50
C MET A 155 13.45 3.47 -25.81
N LEU A 156 12.21 3.05 -25.50
CA LEU A 156 11.73 1.72 -25.84
C LEU A 156 11.70 1.49 -27.37
N LYS A 157 11.24 2.48 -28.15
CA LYS A 157 11.27 2.40 -29.63
C LYS A 157 12.68 2.24 -30.19
N ARG A 158 13.67 2.84 -29.54
CA ARG A 158 15.10 2.72 -29.91
C ARG A 158 15.72 1.41 -29.46
N GLY A 159 14.96 0.52 -28.83
CA GLY A 159 15.44 -0.77 -28.39
C GLY A 159 16.17 -0.76 -27.05
N MET A 160 16.07 0.32 -26.26
CA MET A 160 16.62 0.34 -24.91
C MET A 160 15.97 -0.74 -24.05
N ALA A 161 16.76 -1.41 -23.22
CA ALA A 161 16.25 -2.40 -22.28
C ALA A 161 15.18 -1.78 -21.34
N LYS A 162 14.05 -2.44 -21.18
CA LYS A 162 12.93 -1.96 -20.35
C LYS A 162 13.35 -1.60 -18.94
N GLU A 163 14.26 -2.39 -18.34
CA GLU A 163 14.79 -2.14 -17.00
C GLU A 163 15.54 -0.80 -16.88
N GLN A 164 16.21 -0.37 -17.95
CA GLN A 164 16.89 0.92 -17.98
C GLN A 164 15.91 2.04 -18.32
N ALA A 165 15.09 1.85 -19.35
CA ALA A 165 14.13 2.87 -19.80
C ALA A 165 13.19 3.30 -18.68
N ARG A 166 12.68 2.37 -17.85
CA ARG A 166 11.79 2.68 -16.71
C ARG A 166 12.41 3.57 -15.63
N SER A 167 13.73 3.71 -15.60
CA SER A 167 14.41 4.49 -14.56
C SER A 167 14.10 5.99 -14.59
N ILE A 168 13.62 6.49 -15.73
CA ILE A 168 13.23 7.90 -15.88
C ILE A 168 11.73 8.16 -15.62
N LEU A 169 10.93 7.11 -15.41
CA LEU A 169 9.51 7.29 -15.15
C LEU A 169 9.26 8.04 -13.83
N PRO A 170 8.25 8.94 -13.81
CA PRO A 170 7.91 9.63 -12.59
C PRO A 170 7.32 8.65 -11.56
N LEU A 171 7.49 8.96 -10.28
CA LEU A 171 6.90 8.16 -9.18
C LEU A 171 5.37 8.12 -9.19
N THR A 172 4.73 8.83 -10.10
CA THR A 172 3.28 8.78 -10.34
C THR A 172 2.85 7.56 -11.14
N VAL A 173 3.80 6.76 -11.66
CA VAL A 173 3.50 5.51 -12.35
C VAL A 173 2.69 4.57 -11.45
N TYR A 174 1.62 3.99 -11.99
CA TYR A 174 0.84 2.95 -11.30
C TYR A 174 1.56 1.60 -11.36
N THR A 175 1.57 0.96 -10.21
CA THR A 175 2.10 -0.39 -10.01
C THR A 175 1.08 -1.26 -9.27
#